data_7de22a716aa5f594aec6725aa903c2ae
#
_entry.id   7de22a716aa5f594aec6725aa903c2ae
#
_cell.length_a   1.000
_cell.length_b   1.000
_cell.length_c   1.000
_cell.angle_alpha   90.00
_cell.angle_beta   90.00
_cell.angle_gamma   90.00
#
_symmetry.space_group_name_H-M   'P 1'
#
loop_
_entity.id
_entity.type
_entity.pdbx_description
1 polymer ?
#
loop_
_entity_poly.entity_id
_entity_poly.type
_entity_poly.pdbx_seq_one_letter_code
_entity_poly.pdbx_strand_id
1 'polypeptide(L)'
;MIKEAALAAGADACGIGSMDRFAEAPKDMDPRYLFPEAKSVVGFVFRIPRGVQRGIEEGTQFYQYPSMAYGGINEIYAPAVLYRVGKLIEDHGYEAFLYRNTGARGRISDVDGTVGNTI
;
A
#
# COMPACT_ATOMS: atom_id res chain seq x y z
N MET A 1 9.94 -14.01 -8.10
CA MET A 1 8.71 -14.68 -7.63
C MET A 1 7.69 -13.71 -7.06
N ILE A 2 8.08 -12.89 -6.08
CA ILE A 2 7.12 -11.93 -5.50
C ILE A 2 6.66 -10.89 -6.50
N LYS A 3 7.58 -10.35 -7.30
CA LYS A 3 7.22 -9.32 -8.28
C LYS A 3 6.28 -9.86 -9.35
N GLU A 4 6.53 -11.07 -9.84
CA GLU A 4 5.64 -11.68 -10.83
C GLU A 4 4.26 -11.94 -10.23
N ALA A 5 4.21 -12.38 -8.97
CA ALA A 5 2.93 -12.62 -8.31
C ALA A 5 2.15 -11.32 -8.12
N ALA A 6 2.84 -10.23 -7.78
CA ALA A 6 2.20 -8.93 -7.61
C ALA A 6 1.61 -8.44 -8.93
N LEU A 7 2.36 -8.54 -10.01
CA LEU A 7 1.86 -8.13 -11.32
C LEU A 7 0.71 -9.00 -11.78
N ALA A 8 0.80 -10.31 -11.55
CA ALA A 8 -0.28 -11.23 -11.92
C ALA A 8 -1.54 -10.95 -11.09
N ALA A 9 -1.39 -10.47 -9.86
CA ALA A 9 -2.53 -10.15 -8.99
C ALA A 9 -3.17 -8.80 -9.32
N GLY A 10 -2.50 -7.94 -10.10
CA GLY A 10 -3.08 -6.69 -10.56
C GLY A 10 -2.28 -5.43 -10.28
N ALA A 11 -1.13 -5.53 -9.63
CA ALA A 11 -0.27 -4.37 -9.44
C ALA A 11 0.37 -3.97 -10.77
N ASP A 12 0.59 -2.69 -10.96
CA ASP A 12 1.23 -2.19 -12.17
C ASP A 12 2.75 -2.23 -12.05
N ALA A 13 3.26 -2.15 -10.83
CA ALA A 13 4.69 -2.30 -10.57
C ALA A 13 4.88 -2.77 -9.15
N CYS A 14 6.04 -3.37 -8.88
CA CYS A 14 6.37 -3.87 -7.56
C CYS A 14 7.87 -3.71 -7.33
N GLY A 15 8.23 -3.21 -6.15
CA GLY A 15 9.62 -3.06 -5.75
C GLY A 15 9.85 -3.68 -4.39
N ILE A 16 11.08 -4.13 -4.14
CA ILE A 16 11.47 -4.71 -2.87
C ILE A 16 12.68 -3.94 -2.36
N GLY A 17 12.61 -3.51 -1.11
CA GLY A 17 13.70 -2.79 -0.46
C GLY A 17 14.05 -3.38 0.88
N SER A 18 15.25 -3.02 1.35
CA SER A 18 15.69 -3.43 2.67
C SER A 18 15.09 -2.51 3.74
N MET A 19 14.77 -3.07 4.90
CA MET A 19 14.32 -2.27 6.04
C MET A 19 15.38 -1.31 6.53
N ASP A 20 16.65 -1.52 6.18
CA ASP A 20 17.71 -0.59 6.54
C ASP A 20 17.49 0.80 5.98
N ARG A 21 16.70 0.92 4.93
CA ARG A 21 16.38 2.21 4.32
C ARG A 21 15.54 3.11 5.23
N PHE A 22 14.98 2.55 6.30
CA PHE A 22 14.17 3.31 7.25
C PHE A 22 14.96 3.70 8.50
N ALA A 23 16.29 3.58 8.47
CA ALA A 23 17.11 3.83 9.65
C ALA A 23 16.90 5.24 10.22
N GLU A 24 16.65 6.22 9.35
CA GLU A 24 16.47 7.61 9.78
C GLU A 24 15.02 8.09 9.59
N ALA A 25 14.09 7.16 9.41
CA ALA A 25 12.69 7.52 9.21
C ALA A 25 12.09 8.05 10.51
N PRO A 26 11.18 9.05 10.42
CA PRO A 26 10.42 9.47 11.59
C PRO A 26 9.61 8.31 12.16
N LYS A 27 9.30 8.38 13.45
CA LYS A 27 8.60 7.31 14.14
C LYS A 27 7.32 6.86 13.44
N ASP A 28 6.51 7.82 13.00
CA ASP A 28 5.23 7.52 12.39
C ASP A 28 5.32 7.09 10.92
N MET A 29 6.53 6.99 10.38
CA MET A 29 6.77 6.53 9.02
C MET A 29 7.71 5.34 8.98
N ASP A 30 7.97 4.74 10.12
CA ASP A 30 8.92 3.64 10.23
C ASP A 30 8.16 2.33 10.43
N PRO A 31 8.11 1.45 9.42
CA PRO A 31 7.36 0.20 9.53
C PRO A 31 7.90 -0.74 10.61
N ARG A 32 9.09 -0.51 11.15
CA ARG A 32 9.62 -1.33 12.22
C ARG A 32 8.81 -1.20 13.51
N TYR A 33 7.99 -0.17 13.64
CA TYR A 33 7.06 -0.07 14.77
C TYR A 33 5.91 -1.06 14.66
N LEU A 34 5.59 -1.52 13.46
CA LEU A 34 4.54 -2.50 13.26
C LEU A 34 5.08 -3.92 13.24
N PHE A 35 6.26 -4.09 12.67
CA PHE A 35 6.86 -5.41 12.50
C PHE A 35 8.36 -5.30 12.63
N PRO A 36 8.86 -5.28 13.89
CA PRO A 36 10.30 -5.07 14.14
C PRO A 36 11.20 -6.13 13.52
N GLU A 37 10.71 -7.36 13.37
CA GLU A 37 11.49 -8.47 12.82
C GLU A 37 11.58 -8.45 11.30
N ALA A 38 10.83 -7.59 10.64
CA ALA A 38 10.85 -7.53 9.18
C ALA A 38 12.21 -7.09 8.67
N LYS A 39 12.67 -7.72 7.60
CA LYS A 39 13.94 -7.39 6.98
C LYS A 39 13.79 -6.71 5.63
N SER A 40 12.61 -6.83 5.04
CA SER A 40 12.35 -6.27 3.71
C SER A 40 10.98 -5.61 3.69
N VAL A 41 10.84 -4.62 2.81
CA VAL A 41 9.56 -4.00 2.53
C VAL A 41 9.26 -4.22 1.05
N VAL A 42 8.01 -4.57 0.77
CA VAL A 42 7.52 -4.78 -0.59
C VAL A 42 6.52 -3.68 -0.90
N GLY A 43 6.79 -2.89 -1.92
CA GLY A 43 5.93 -1.80 -2.33
C GLY A 43 5.24 -2.11 -3.64
N PHE A 44 3.99 -1.68 -3.75
CA PHE A 44 3.19 -1.88 -4.95
C PHE A 44 2.75 -0.54 -5.51
N VAL A 45 2.66 -0.46 -6.83
CA VAL A 45 2.21 0.73 -7.53
C VAL A 45 0.97 0.37 -8.32
N PHE A 46 -0.03 1.24 -8.25
CA PHE A 46 -1.28 1.08 -8.98
C PHE A 46 -1.52 2.33 -9.81
N ARG A 47 -1.73 2.13 -11.10
CA ARG A 47 -1.95 3.23 -12.01
C ARG A 47 -3.36 3.78 -11.86
N ILE A 48 -3.50 5.10 -11.88
CA ILE A 48 -4.79 5.75 -12.02
C ILE A 48 -5.09 5.86 -13.50
N PRO A 49 -6.13 5.20 -14.01
CA PRO A 49 -6.43 5.27 -15.43
C PRO A 49 -6.69 6.71 -15.87
N ARG A 50 -6.22 7.04 -17.06
CA ARG A 50 -6.27 8.40 -17.57
C ARG A 50 -7.67 8.99 -17.63
N GLY A 51 -8.64 8.17 -18.05
CA GLY A 51 -10.02 8.63 -18.16
C GLY A 51 -10.67 9.00 -16.84
N VAL A 52 -10.20 8.42 -15.75
CA VAL A 52 -10.73 8.72 -14.42
C VAL A 52 -10.40 10.16 -14.02
N GLN A 53 -9.25 10.66 -14.44
CA GLN A 53 -8.83 12.02 -14.12
C GLN A 53 -9.38 13.07 -15.08
N ARG A 54 -9.82 12.64 -16.23
CA ARG A 54 -10.25 13.58 -17.27
C ARG A 54 -11.36 14.52 -16.82
N GLY A 55 -12.34 13.98 -16.10
CA GLY A 55 -13.46 14.80 -15.64
C GLY A 55 -13.03 15.91 -14.70
N ILE A 56 -12.06 15.61 -13.83
CA ILE A 56 -11.53 16.63 -12.93
C ILE A 56 -10.76 17.68 -13.70
N GLU A 57 -9.92 17.26 -14.64
CA GLU A 57 -9.12 18.19 -15.44
C GLU A 57 -9.99 19.12 -16.28
N GLU A 58 -11.10 18.60 -16.79
CA GLU A 58 -12.01 19.37 -17.63
C GLU A 58 -13.11 20.07 -16.86
N GLY A 59 -13.25 19.74 -15.58
CA GLY A 59 -14.31 20.31 -14.75
C GLY A 59 -15.70 19.77 -15.06
N THR A 60 -15.80 18.59 -15.68
CA THR A 60 -17.08 18.05 -16.14
C THR A 60 -17.63 16.92 -15.31
N GLN A 61 -16.75 16.12 -14.69
CA GLN A 61 -17.19 14.96 -13.92
C GLN A 61 -16.24 14.79 -12.73
N PHE A 62 -16.78 14.82 -11.53
CA PHE A 62 -15.96 14.85 -10.32
C PHE A 62 -15.85 13.48 -9.64
N TYR A 63 -16.89 12.65 -9.71
CA TYR A 63 -16.98 11.49 -8.82
C TYR A 63 -16.17 10.27 -9.24
N GLN A 64 -15.72 10.20 -10.48
CA GLN A 64 -15.01 9.01 -10.93
C GLN A 64 -13.62 8.90 -10.30
N TYR A 65 -12.95 10.02 -10.08
CA TYR A 65 -11.65 9.97 -9.43
C TYR A 65 -11.75 9.47 -7.98
N PRO A 66 -12.61 10.05 -7.12
CA PRO A 66 -12.70 9.54 -5.75
C PRO A 66 -13.19 8.09 -5.67
N SER A 67 -14.10 7.67 -6.55
CA SER A 67 -14.68 6.33 -6.42
C SER A 67 -13.82 5.25 -7.07
N MET A 68 -13.30 5.48 -8.27
CA MET A 68 -12.55 4.46 -9.00
C MET A 68 -11.07 4.47 -8.66
N ALA A 69 -10.49 5.64 -8.46
CA ALA A 69 -9.07 5.72 -8.15
C ALA A 69 -8.82 5.69 -6.63
N TYR A 70 -9.31 6.68 -5.93
CA TYR A 70 -9.05 6.78 -4.51
C TYR A 70 -9.70 5.63 -3.73
N GLY A 71 -11.02 5.49 -3.88
CA GLY A 71 -11.75 4.43 -3.19
C GLY A 71 -11.45 3.06 -3.76
N GLY A 72 -11.50 2.93 -5.09
CA GLY A 72 -11.29 1.64 -5.74
C GLY A 72 -9.92 1.07 -5.48
N ILE A 73 -8.88 1.87 -5.71
CA ILE A 73 -7.52 1.38 -5.51
C ILE A 73 -7.25 1.11 -4.04
N ASN A 74 -7.57 2.05 -3.16
CA ASN A 74 -7.22 1.91 -1.75
C ASN A 74 -8.06 0.90 -1.00
N GLU A 75 -9.34 0.73 -1.37
CA GLU A 75 -10.24 -0.12 -0.59
C GLU A 75 -10.45 -1.50 -1.21
N ILE A 76 -10.20 -1.65 -2.50
CA ILE A 76 -10.53 -2.90 -3.21
C ILE A 76 -9.30 -3.51 -3.87
N TYR A 77 -8.66 -2.78 -4.79
CA TYR A 77 -7.63 -3.40 -5.63
C TYR A 77 -6.33 -3.63 -4.89
N ALA A 78 -5.85 -2.63 -4.16
CA ALA A 78 -4.60 -2.78 -3.42
C ALA A 78 -4.72 -3.80 -2.29
N PRO A 79 -5.78 -3.79 -1.47
CA PRO A 79 -5.93 -4.84 -0.46
C PRO A 79 -5.99 -6.24 -1.04
N ALA A 80 -6.61 -6.41 -2.21
CA ALA A 80 -6.68 -7.72 -2.85
C ALA A 80 -5.30 -8.21 -3.27
N VAL A 81 -4.48 -7.33 -3.82
CA VAL A 81 -3.10 -7.68 -4.20
C VAL A 81 -2.27 -8.00 -2.97
N LEU A 82 -2.39 -7.17 -1.93
CA LEU A 82 -1.69 -7.40 -0.66
C LEU A 82 -2.02 -8.78 -0.09
N TYR A 83 -3.28 -9.13 -0.08
CA TYR A 83 -3.73 -10.41 0.46
C TYR A 83 -3.11 -11.58 -0.31
N ARG A 84 -3.15 -11.52 -1.63
CA ARG A 84 -2.61 -12.60 -2.46
C ARG A 84 -1.10 -12.75 -2.33
N VAL A 85 -0.39 -11.63 -2.35
CA VAL A 85 1.07 -11.67 -2.21
C VAL A 85 1.47 -12.06 -0.79
N GLY A 86 0.75 -11.57 0.20
CA GLY A 86 1.01 -11.93 1.60
C GLY A 86 0.84 -13.42 1.85
N LYS A 87 -0.21 -14.03 1.29
CA LYS A 87 -0.42 -15.46 1.42
C LYS A 87 0.72 -16.25 0.76
N LEU A 88 1.18 -15.80 -0.39
CA LEU A 88 2.30 -16.45 -1.07
C LEU A 88 3.55 -16.44 -0.19
N ILE A 89 3.83 -15.31 0.43
CA ILE A 89 4.98 -15.19 1.33
C ILE A 89 4.84 -16.14 2.52
N GLU A 90 3.65 -16.21 3.10
CA GLU A 90 3.43 -17.08 4.24
C GLU A 90 3.41 -18.56 3.87
N ASP A 91 2.98 -18.89 2.66
CA ASP A 91 3.04 -20.27 2.17
C ASP A 91 4.49 -20.76 2.06
N HIS A 92 5.44 -19.84 1.96
CA HIS A 92 6.86 -20.19 1.90
C HIS A 92 7.55 -20.14 3.26
N GLY A 93 6.79 -20.04 4.34
CA GLY A 93 7.32 -20.14 5.69
C GLY A 93 7.72 -18.83 6.33
N TYR A 94 7.37 -17.71 5.74
CA TYR A 94 7.67 -16.39 6.28
C TYR A 94 6.38 -15.71 6.72
N GLU A 95 6.51 -14.63 7.45
CA GLU A 95 5.36 -13.85 7.89
C GLU A 95 5.33 -12.53 7.14
N ALA A 96 4.12 -12.07 6.80
CA ALA A 96 3.94 -10.82 6.06
C ALA A 96 2.94 -9.94 6.78
N PHE A 97 3.34 -8.70 7.07
CA PHE A 97 2.42 -7.71 7.60
C PHE A 97 1.82 -6.93 6.43
N LEU A 98 0.51 -7.05 6.27
CA LEU A 98 -0.20 -6.43 5.14
C LEU A 98 -0.69 -5.05 5.58
N TYR A 99 -0.04 -4.01 5.06
CA TYR A 99 -0.37 -2.65 5.44
C TYR A 99 -0.99 -1.93 4.24
N ARG A 100 -2.28 -1.69 4.31
CA ARG A 100 -2.97 -0.96 3.24
C ARG A 100 -3.08 0.51 3.60
N ASN A 101 -3.34 1.36 2.59
CA ASN A 101 -3.59 2.77 2.83
C ASN A 101 -4.99 2.92 3.41
N THR A 102 -5.07 3.32 4.67
CA THR A 102 -6.33 3.38 5.41
C THR A 102 -6.81 4.81 5.65
N GLY A 103 -6.25 5.79 4.98
CA GLY A 103 -6.63 7.18 5.17
C GLY A 103 -6.03 7.76 6.44
N ALA A 104 -6.69 8.75 7.01
CA ALA A 104 -6.13 9.52 8.11
C ALA A 104 -5.85 8.72 9.37
N ARG A 105 -6.40 7.53 9.48
CA ARG A 105 -6.24 6.69 10.68
C ARG A 105 -5.29 5.53 10.47
N GLY A 106 -4.68 5.44 9.31
CA GLY A 106 -3.80 4.31 8.99
C GLY A 106 -2.35 4.58 9.29
N ARG A 107 -2.06 5.54 10.11
CA ARG A 107 -0.72 5.94 10.44
C ARG A 107 -0.03 4.89 11.33
N ILE A 108 1.24 4.66 11.08
CA ILE A 108 1.99 3.67 11.84
C ILE A 108 2.01 4.00 13.32
N SER A 109 2.09 5.28 13.66
CA SER A 109 2.14 5.69 15.06
C SER A 109 0.86 5.39 15.84
N ASP A 110 -0.23 5.04 15.16
CA ASP A 110 -1.45 4.66 15.85
C ASP A 110 -1.27 3.37 16.65
N VAL A 111 -0.22 2.62 16.38
CA VAL A 111 0.11 1.41 17.12
C VAL A 111 0.32 1.69 18.60
N ASP A 112 0.86 2.85 18.93
CA ASP A 112 1.09 3.22 20.33
C ASP A 112 0.05 4.23 20.85
N GLY A 113 -1.07 4.34 20.14
CA GLY A 113 -2.16 5.20 20.57
C GLY A 113 -2.04 6.64 20.10
N THR A 114 -1.09 6.94 19.27
CA THR A 114 -0.92 8.30 18.74
C THR A 114 -1.82 8.48 17.53
N VAL A 115 -2.79 9.34 17.63
CA VAL A 115 -3.66 9.65 16.50
C VAL A 115 -2.91 10.55 15.55
N GLY A 116 -2.92 10.20 14.29
CA GLY A 116 -2.17 10.96 13.36
C GLY A 116 -2.72 10.97 11.96
N ASN A 117 -2.00 11.64 11.09
CA ASN A 117 -2.37 11.74 9.70
C ASN A 117 -1.95 10.49 8.95
N THR A 118 -2.59 10.28 7.83
CA THR A 118 -2.20 9.25 6.90
C THR A 118 -0.82 9.53 6.34
N ILE A 119 -0.13 8.49 6.10
CA ILE A 119 1.12 8.54 5.38
C ILE A 119 0.84 8.82 3.91
#